data_66d5a20e9701a2ee60a0f8ab2d61c9ae
#
_entry.id   66d5a20e9701a2ee60a0f8ab2d61c9ae
#
_cell.length_a   1.000
_cell.length_b   1.000
_cell.length_c   1.000
_cell.angle_alpha   90.00
_cell.angle_beta   90.00
_cell.angle_gamma   90.00
#
_symmetry.space_group_name_H-M   'P 1'
#
loop_
_entity.id
_entity.type
_entity.pdbx_description
1 polymer ?
#
loop_
_entity_poly.entity_id
_entity_poly.type
_entity_poly.pdbx_seq_one_letter_code
_entity_poly.pdbx_strand_id
1 'polypeptide(L)'
;DSGGARIQEGVSSLNGYANIFRRNVLASGVIPQISAIMGPAAGGAVYSPALTDFIFMTEGTSYMFVTGPDVVKQVLNEDVTPDQLGGAKVHTSKSGVANFVYSDDANLILGIKKLLTFLPSNNIDNPPAIAEPIIQAGNTRNGSLDAKGIAPSDINESPKT
;
A
#
# COMPACT_ATOMS: atom_id res chain seq x y z
N ASP A 1 13.02 4.09 -3.05
CA ASP A 1 13.70 3.22 -4.00
C ASP A 1 15.11 2.88 -3.52
N SER A 2 15.50 1.63 -3.66
CA SER A 2 16.82 1.13 -3.26
C SER A 2 17.03 -0.29 -3.78
N GLY A 3 18.28 -0.62 -4.12
CA GLY A 3 18.68 -1.99 -4.49
C GLY A 3 18.85 -2.96 -3.31
N GLY A 4 18.59 -2.52 -2.10
CA GLY A 4 18.76 -3.34 -0.89
C GLY A 4 20.15 -3.26 -0.27
N ALA A 5 20.51 -4.29 0.49
CA ALA A 5 21.80 -4.35 1.16
C ALA A 5 22.96 -4.47 0.16
N ARG A 6 23.96 -3.63 0.35
CA ARG A 6 25.14 -3.63 -0.50
C ARG A 6 26.06 -4.82 -0.16
N ILE A 7 26.16 -5.77 -1.07
CA ILE A 7 26.90 -7.03 -0.85
C ILE A 7 28.37 -6.78 -0.50
N GLN A 8 29.00 -5.77 -1.10
CA GLN A 8 30.40 -5.43 -0.87
C GLN A 8 30.69 -4.98 0.58
N GLU A 9 29.68 -4.50 1.29
CA GLU A 9 29.81 -4.10 2.69
C GLU A 9 29.51 -5.26 3.68
N GLY A 10 29.11 -6.41 3.16
CA GLY A 10 28.92 -7.65 3.92
C GLY A 10 27.98 -7.48 5.12
N VAL A 11 28.42 -7.95 6.28
CA VAL A 11 27.63 -7.97 7.53
C VAL A 11 27.25 -6.57 8.00
N SER A 12 28.06 -5.55 7.71
CA SER A 12 27.77 -4.16 8.08
C SER A 12 26.48 -3.64 7.42
N SER A 13 26.33 -3.90 6.13
CA SER A 13 25.12 -3.57 5.38
C SER A 13 23.90 -4.32 5.90
N LEU A 14 24.01 -5.62 6.20
CA LEU A 14 22.93 -6.42 6.77
C LEU A 14 22.52 -5.91 8.15
N ASN A 15 23.48 -5.51 8.99
CA ASN A 15 23.18 -4.93 10.29
C ASN A 15 22.41 -3.60 10.18
N GLY A 16 22.69 -2.80 9.15
CA GLY A 16 21.90 -1.61 8.82
C GLY A 16 20.41 -1.94 8.61
N TYR A 17 20.14 -2.93 7.76
CA TYR A 17 18.76 -3.40 7.53
C TYR A 17 18.12 -4.04 8.76
N ALA A 18 18.87 -4.81 9.55
CA ALA A 18 18.38 -5.38 10.80
C ALA A 18 17.87 -4.29 11.76
N ASN A 19 18.57 -3.15 11.83
CA ASN A 19 18.13 -2.00 12.62
C ASN A 19 16.85 -1.35 12.09
N ILE A 20 16.66 -1.30 10.77
CA ILE A 20 15.42 -0.80 10.16
C ILE A 20 14.28 -1.75 10.52
N PHE A 21 14.43 -3.05 10.30
CA PHE A 21 13.40 -4.06 10.59
C PHE A 21 13.02 -4.08 12.07
N ARG A 22 14.02 -3.97 12.97
CA ARG A 22 13.76 -3.87 14.40
C ARG A 22 12.85 -2.68 14.72
N ARG A 23 13.06 -1.53 14.10
CA ARG A 23 12.20 -0.35 14.28
C ARG A 23 10.80 -0.58 13.73
N ASN A 24 10.66 -1.17 12.55
CA ASN A 24 9.35 -1.52 12.00
C ASN A 24 8.58 -2.43 12.97
N VAL A 25 9.23 -3.47 13.49
CA VAL A 25 8.60 -4.42 14.43
C VAL A 25 8.19 -3.75 15.73
N LEU A 26 9.05 -2.91 16.31
CA LEU A 26 8.74 -2.20 17.55
C LEU A 26 7.64 -1.13 17.38
N ALA A 27 7.50 -0.56 16.20
CA ALA A 27 6.47 0.42 15.88
C ALA A 27 5.14 -0.23 15.44
N SER A 28 5.16 -1.51 15.07
CA SER A 28 3.98 -2.23 14.60
C SER A 28 2.88 -2.28 15.65
N GLY A 29 1.68 -1.84 15.28
CA GLY A 29 0.55 -1.72 16.19
C GLY A 29 0.66 -0.58 17.21
N VAL A 30 1.71 0.22 17.16
CA VAL A 30 1.90 1.39 18.05
C VAL A 30 1.62 2.70 17.33
N ILE A 31 2.20 2.86 16.13
CA ILE A 31 1.98 4.01 15.25
C ILE A 31 1.68 3.51 13.83
N PRO A 32 0.91 4.26 13.03
CA PRO A 32 0.73 3.93 11.62
C PRO A 32 2.05 3.98 10.86
N GLN A 33 2.35 2.94 10.10
CA GLN A 33 3.53 2.85 9.25
C GLN A 33 3.11 2.84 7.79
N ILE A 34 3.61 3.78 7.01
CA ILE A 34 3.24 3.96 5.61
C ILE A 34 4.50 3.93 4.75
N SER A 35 4.50 3.10 3.71
CA SER A 35 5.56 3.04 2.72
C SER A 35 5.10 3.59 1.38
N ALA A 36 5.91 4.47 0.82
CA ALA A 36 5.73 5.04 -0.51
C ALA A 36 6.82 4.50 -1.45
N ILE A 37 6.43 3.67 -2.40
CA ILE A 37 7.32 3.11 -3.41
C ILE A 37 7.16 3.92 -4.68
N MET A 38 8.12 4.79 -4.97
CA MET A 38 8.08 5.71 -6.12
C MET A 38 9.12 5.37 -7.19
N GLY A 39 9.98 4.38 -6.91
CA GLY A 39 11.00 3.84 -7.81
C GLY A 39 11.23 2.35 -7.54
N PRO A 40 12.29 1.76 -8.10
CA PRO A 40 12.63 0.36 -7.87
C PRO A 40 13.02 0.09 -6.42
N ALA A 41 12.43 -0.92 -5.81
CA ALA A 41 12.79 -1.44 -4.50
C ALA A 41 13.06 -2.94 -4.57
N ALA A 42 14.27 -3.35 -4.17
CA ALA A 42 14.71 -4.74 -4.26
C ALA A 42 15.40 -5.20 -2.98
N GLY A 43 15.40 -6.51 -2.73
CA GLY A 43 16.05 -7.12 -1.59
C GLY A 43 15.59 -6.58 -0.24
N GLY A 44 16.49 -6.17 0.64
CA GLY A 44 16.17 -5.61 1.94
C GLY A 44 15.26 -4.37 1.89
N ALA A 45 15.32 -3.61 0.80
CA ALA A 45 14.45 -2.44 0.58
C ALA A 45 12.98 -2.81 0.31
N VAL A 46 12.68 -4.06 0.02
CA VAL A 46 11.31 -4.59 -0.12
C VAL A 46 10.79 -5.12 1.20
N TYR A 47 11.64 -5.72 2.02
CA TYR A 47 11.21 -6.30 3.30
C TYR A 47 10.69 -5.25 4.28
N SER A 48 11.36 -4.08 4.38
CA SER A 48 10.90 -3.02 5.28
C SER A 48 9.50 -2.51 4.90
N PRO A 49 9.20 -2.15 3.65
CA PRO A 49 7.83 -1.84 3.23
C PRO A 49 6.82 -2.94 3.53
N ALA A 50 7.19 -4.21 3.31
CA ALA A 50 6.30 -5.34 3.58
C ALA A 50 5.97 -5.53 5.08
N LEU A 51 6.72 -4.90 5.98
CA LEU A 51 6.46 -4.87 7.42
C LEU A 51 5.60 -3.66 7.85
N THR A 52 5.26 -2.77 6.94
CA THR A 52 4.44 -1.58 7.23
C THR A 52 2.95 -1.84 7.01
N ASP A 53 2.10 -0.96 7.53
CA ASP A 53 0.65 -1.17 7.50
C ASP A 53 0.04 -0.84 6.13
N PHE A 54 0.60 0.15 5.44
CA PHE A 54 0.09 0.60 4.14
C PHE A 54 1.23 0.79 3.14
N ILE A 55 1.03 0.26 1.94
CA ILE A 55 1.97 0.38 0.83
C ILE A 55 1.31 1.11 -0.32
N PHE A 56 1.91 2.21 -0.72
CA PHE A 56 1.57 3.03 -1.87
C PHE A 56 2.58 2.83 -2.98
N MET A 57 2.11 2.70 -4.21
CA MET A 57 2.99 2.53 -5.39
C MET A 57 2.62 3.53 -6.49
N THR A 58 3.64 3.96 -7.25
CA THR A 58 3.46 4.76 -8.47
C THR A 58 3.44 3.85 -9.69
N GLU A 59 2.46 4.00 -10.57
CA GLU A 59 2.34 3.18 -11.79
C GLU A 59 3.49 3.48 -12.76
N GLY A 60 4.05 2.43 -13.36
CA GLY A 60 5.07 2.52 -14.41
C GLY A 60 6.49 2.92 -13.96
N THR A 61 6.68 3.39 -12.73
CA THR A 61 7.99 3.77 -12.20
C THR A 61 8.41 2.96 -10.98
N SER A 62 7.46 2.48 -10.19
CA SER A 62 7.73 1.74 -8.97
C SER A 62 7.67 0.24 -9.16
N TYR A 63 8.62 -0.45 -8.55
CA TYR A 63 8.72 -1.90 -8.58
C TYR A 63 9.10 -2.43 -7.22
N MET A 64 8.52 -3.56 -6.84
CA MET A 64 8.87 -4.29 -5.62
C MET A 64 9.14 -5.75 -5.96
N PHE A 65 10.37 -6.22 -5.74
CA PHE A 65 10.72 -7.63 -5.91
C PHE A 65 11.90 -8.01 -5.02
N VAL A 66 11.93 -9.26 -4.58
CA VAL A 66 13.04 -9.77 -3.75
C VAL A 66 14.31 -9.81 -4.57
N THR A 67 14.23 -10.30 -5.83
CA THR A 67 15.31 -10.30 -6.81
C THR A 67 14.78 -9.77 -8.14
N GLY A 68 15.63 -9.01 -8.86
CA GLY A 68 15.25 -8.42 -10.13
C GLY A 68 15.18 -9.42 -11.30
N PRO A 69 14.67 -8.97 -12.48
CA PRO A 69 14.51 -9.80 -13.67
C PRO A 69 15.78 -10.56 -14.11
N ASP A 70 16.94 -9.94 -13.99
CA ASP A 70 18.22 -10.57 -14.39
C ASP A 70 18.53 -11.82 -13.57
N VAL A 71 18.23 -11.81 -12.28
CA VAL A 71 18.43 -12.97 -11.40
C VAL A 71 17.39 -14.05 -11.72
N VAL A 72 16.14 -13.68 -11.99
CA VAL A 72 15.09 -14.61 -12.43
C VAL A 72 15.51 -15.31 -13.71
N LYS A 73 16.04 -14.57 -14.68
CA LYS A 73 16.56 -15.13 -15.93
C LYS A 73 17.71 -16.11 -15.71
N GLN A 74 18.66 -15.74 -14.85
CA GLN A 74 19.83 -16.60 -14.55
C GLN A 74 19.46 -17.90 -13.83
N VAL A 75 18.50 -17.85 -12.92
CA VAL A 75 18.16 -19.00 -12.05
C VAL A 75 17.06 -19.86 -12.65
N LEU A 76 16.00 -19.23 -13.20
CA LEU A 76 14.83 -19.93 -13.72
C LEU A 76 14.80 -20.04 -15.25
N ASN A 77 15.70 -19.33 -15.93
CA ASN A 77 15.73 -19.20 -17.40
C ASN A 77 14.42 -18.62 -17.97
N GLU A 78 13.79 -17.73 -17.21
CA GLU A 78 12.57 -17.04 -17.58
C GLU A 78 12.85 -15.57 -17.89
N ASP A 79 12.37 -15.09 -19.04
CA ASP A 79 12.41 -13.67 -19.40
C ASP A 79 11.15 -12.96 -18.87
N VAL A 80 11.35 -12.08 -17.89
CA VAL A 80 10.27 -11.29 -17.29
C VAL A 80 10.64 -9.81 -17.29
N THR A 81 9.65 -8.96 -17.52
CA THR A 81 9.87 -7.52 -17.37
C THR A 81 9.74 -7.09 -15.91
N PRO A 82 10.30 -5.94 -15.49
CA PRO A 82 10.09 -5.40 -14.14
C PRO A 82 8.61 -5.26 -13.79
N ASP A 83 7.77 -4.79 -14.73
CA ASP A 83 6.32 -4.66 -14.53
C ASP A 83 5.63 -6.00 -14.28
N GLN A 84 6.01 -7.03 -15.02
CA GLN A 84 5.44 -8.37 -14.86
C GLN A 84 5.88 -9.04 -13.55
N LEU A 85 7.10 -8.75 -13.10
CA LEU A 85 7.67 -9.35 -11.91
C LEU A 85 7.15 -8.67 -10.63
N GLY A 86 7.16 -7.33 -10.58
CA GLY A 86 6.86 -6.59 -9.37
C GLY A 86 6.36 -5.18 -9.59
N GLY A 87 5.69 -4.90 -10.71
CA GLY A 87 5.07 -3.60 -10.96
C GLY A 87 3.84 -3.34 -10.07
N ALA A 88 3.44 -2.08 -9.97
CA ALA A 88 2.34 -1.64 -9.13
C ALA A 88 1.04 -2.43 -9.38
N LYS A 89 0.73 -2.71 -10.64
CA LYS A 89 -0.45 -3.48 -11.04
C LYS A 89 -0.41 -4.94 -10.55
N VAL A 90 0.76 -5.56 -10.55
CA VAL A 90 0.92 -6.93 -10.03
C VAL A 90 0.64 -6.97 -8.53
N HIS A 91 1.17 -5.99 -7.81
CA HIS A 91 1.03 -5.94 -6.36
C HIS A 91 -0.36 -5.51 -5.88
N THR A 92 -1.15 -4.83 -6.69
CA THR A 92 -2.55 -4.52 -6.35
C THR A 92 -3.53 -5.61 -6.77
N SER A 93 -3.32 -6.26 -7.94
CA SER A 93 -4.32 -7.19 -8.49
C SER A 93 -4.02 -8.67 -8.24
N LYS A 94 -2.75 -9.05 -8.05
CA LYS A 94 -2.35 -10.45 -7.88
C LYS A 94 -1.85 -10.76 -6.48
N SER A 95 -0.87 -10.03 -5.97
CA SER A 95 -0.27 -10.32 -4.67
C SER A 95 -1.01 -9.67 -3.49
N GLY A 96 -1.72 -8.58 -3.73
CA GLY A 96 -2.38 -7.80 -2.68
C GLY A 96 -1.44 -7.05 -1.74
N VAL A 97 -0.15 -6.97 -2.06
CA VAL A 97 0.86 -6.31 -1.21
C VAL A 97 0.71 -4.80 -1.24
N ALA A 98 0.40 -4.20 -2.40
CA ALA A 98 0.15 -2.76 -2.49
C ALA A 98 -1.33 -2.45 -2.22
N ASN A 99 -1.57 -1.53 -1.30
CA ASN A 99 -2.92 -1.09 -0.95
C ASN A 99 -3.44 -0.02 -1.91
N PHE A 100 -2.55 0.86 -2.39
CA PHE A 100 -2.92 1.99 -3.24
C PHE A 100 -1.93 2.17 -4.39
N VAL A 101 -2.46 2.52 -5.56
CA VAL A 101 -1.66 2.86 -6.74
C VAL A 101 -2.11 4.21 -7.28
N TYR A 102 -1.14 5.01 -7.68
CA TYR A 102 -1.36 6.35 -8.27
C TYR A 102 -0.56 6.50 -9.56
N SER A 103 -1.04 7.37 -10.44
CA SER A 103 -0.42 7.64 -11.73
C SER A 103 0.97 8.29 -11.64
N ASP A 104 1.20 9.02 -10.55
CA ASP A 104 2.42 9.80 -10.33
C ASP A 104 2.69 10.02 -8.84
N ASP A 105 3.90 10.45 -8.53
CA ASP A 105 4.38 10.68 -7.16
C ASP A 105 3.63 11.79 -6.43
N ALA A 106 3.21 12.84 -7.14
CA ALA A 106 2.49 13.96 -6.53
C ALA A 106 1.12 13.52 -6.02
N ASN A 107 0.38 12.74 -6.84
CA ASN A 107 -0.90 12.17 -6.47
C ASN A 107 -0.75 11.11 -5.36
N LEU A 108 0.33 10.33 -5.39
CA LEU A 108 0.65 9.38 -4.33
C LEU A 108 0.84 10.09 -2.98
N ILE A 109 1.61 11.17 -2.95
CA ILE A 109 1.82 11.97 -1.73
C ILE A 109 0.50 12.57 -1.22
N LEU A 110 -0.35 13.06 -2.13
CA LEU A 110 -1.69 13.55 -1.76
C LEU A 110 -2.56 12.42 -1.17
N GLY A 111 -2.47 11.21 -1.74
CA GLY A 111 -3.13 10.01 -1.22
C GLY A 111 -2.70 9.68 0.20
N ILE A 112 -1.39 9.72 0.49
CA ILE A 112 -0.87 9.51 1.84
C ILE A 112 -1.40 10.57 2.81
N LYS A 113 -1.35 11.85 2.43
CA LYS A 113 -1.90 12.94 3.25
C LYS A 113 -3.39 12.71 3.55
N LYS A 114 -4.15 12.25 2.56
CA LYS A 114 -5.56 11.91 2.74
C LYS A 114 -5.73 10.74 3.69
N LEU A 115 -4.94 9.67 3.56
CA LEU A 115 -5.01 8.52 4.49
C LEU A 115 -4.75 8.95 5.93
N LEU A 116 -3.75 9.81 6.15
CA LEU A 116 -3.40 10.30 7.49
C LEU A 116 -4.53 11.09 8.16
N THR A 117 -5.48 11.64 7.42
CA THR A 117 -6.65 12.30 8.03
C THR A 117 -7.66 11.33 8.66
N PHE A 118 -7.54 10.03 8.39
CA PHE A 118 -8.42 8.99 8.95
C PHE A 118 -7.76 8.18 10.07
N LEU A 119 -6.43 8.27 10.18
CA LEU A 119 -5.67 7.46 11.12
C LEU A 119 -5.39 8.23 12.42
N PRO A 120 -5.43 7.55 13.59
CA PRO A 120 -4.93 8.14 14.82
C PRO A 120 -3.41 8.27 14.77
N SER A 121 -2.83 9.13 15.61
CA SER A 121 -1.38 9.30 15.68
C SER A 121 -0.66 8.11 16.32
N ASN A 122 -1.38 7.33 17.11
CA ASN A 122 -0.87 6.15 17.82
C ASN A 122 -2.03 5.25 18.26
N ASN A 123 -1.72 4.10 18.84
CA ASN A 123 -2.69 3.09 19.26
C ASN A 123 -3.49 3.46 20.53
N ILE A 124 -3.19 4.55 21.18
CA ILE A 124 -3.91 5.04 22.38
C ILE A 124 -4.96 6.09 21.99
N ASP A 125 -4.66 6.87 20.95
CA ASP A 125 -5.56 7.91 20.44
C ASP A 125 -6.73 7.33 19.66
N ASN A 126 -7.88 8.01 19.73
CA ASN A 126 -9.01 7.70 18.85
C ASN A 126 -8.74 8.24 17.44
N PRO A 127 -9.29 7.59 16.41
CA PRO A 127 -9.28 8.14 15.06
C PRO A 127 -9.89 9.55 15.03
N PRO A 128 -9.42 10.43 14.13
CA PRO A 128 -10.00 11.76 13.96
C PRO A 128 -11.52 11.66 13.72
N ALA A 129 -12.32 12.36 14.53
CA ALA A 129 -13.74 12.44 14.29
C ALA A 129 -14.00 13.35 13.08
N ILE A 130 -14.50 12.78 12.00
CA ILE A 130 -15.03 13.55 10.89
C ILE A 130 -16.42 13.98 11.32
N ALA A 131 -16.64 15.30 11.51
CA ALA A 131 -17.97 15.81 11.68
C ALA A 131 -18.78 15.40 10.43
N GLU A 132 -19.77 14.55 10.60
CA GLU A 132 -20.72 14.31 9.53
C GLU A 132 -21.30 15.67 9.14
N PRO A 133 -21.35 16.00 7.83
CA PRO A 133 -22.10 17.16 7.41
C PRO A 133 -23.49 16.96 8.02
N ILE A 134 -23.93 17.89 8.85
CA ILE A 134 -25.31 17.92 9.34
C ILE A 134 -26.13 18.01 8.06
N ILE A 135 -26.64 16.87 7.59
CA ILE A 135 -27.69 16.86 6.60
C ILE A 135 -28.84 17.52 7.33
N GLN A 136 -28.91 18.84 7.23
CA GLN A 136 -30.16 19.54 7.58
C GLN A 136 -31.19 18.83 6.75
N ALA A 137 -32.08 18.11 7.41
CA ALA A 137 -33.26 17.59 6.81
C ALA A 137 -34.03 18.82 6.28
N GLY A 138 -33.56 19.27 5.09
CA GLY A 138 -34.26 20.24 4.32
C GLY A 138 -35.60 19.64 4.06
N ASN A 139 -36.64 20.39 4.39
CA ASN A 139 -38.05 20.14 4.26
C ASN A 139 -38.37 19.57 2.85
N THR A 140 -38.02 18.31 2.61
CA THR A 140 -38.45 17.57 1.44
C THR A 140 -39.83 17.03 1.68
N ARG A 141 -40.79 17.92 1.51
CA ARG A 141 -42.09 17.49 1.04
C ARG A 141 -41.85 16.86 -0.32
N ASN A 142 -42.04 15.54 -0.41
CA ASN A 142 -41.97 14.66 -1.55
C ASN A 142 -40.59 14.00 -1.80
N GLY A 143 -40.55 12.74 -1.42
CA GLY A 143 -39.54 11.77 -1.80
C GLY A 143 -38.67 11.32 -0.64
N SER A 144 -39.15 10.35 0.12
CA SER A 144 -38.33 9.58 1.06
C SER A 144 -37.25 8.84 0.27
N LEU A 145 -36.05 9.36 0.28
CA LEU A 145 -34.86 8.51 0.14
C LEU A 145 -34.64 7.94 1.53
N ASP A 146 -35.34 6.87 1.82
CA ASP A 146 -35.05 6.04 2.97
C ASP A 146 -33.62 5.55 2.85
N ALA A 147 -32.94 5.35 3.97
CA ALA A 147 -31.67 4.62 4.06
C ALA A 147 -31.80 3.15 3.56
N LYS A 148 -32.84 2.83 2.83
CA LYS A 148 -33.21 1.59 2.14
C LYS A 148 -32.93 1.60 0.64
N GLY A 149 -32.22 2.62 0.14
CA GLY A 149 -31.80 2.66 -1.28
C GLY A 149 -30.75 1.63 -1.66
N ILE A 150 -30.22 0.87 -0.71
CA ILE A 150 -29.43 -0.33 -0.94
C ILE A 150 -30.21 -1.48 -0.29
N ALA A 151 -31.09 -2.09 -1.06
CA ALA A 151 -31.77 -3.29 -0.58
C ALA A 151 -30.74 -4.41 -0.42
N PRO A 152 -30.83 -5.24 0.65
CA PRO A 152 -29.95 -6.39 0.84
C PRO A 152 -30.00 -7.42 -0.28
N SER A 153 -30.97 -7.32 -1.20
CA SER A 153 -31.11 -8.16 -2.38
C SER A 153 -30.07 -7.92 -3.47
N ASP A 154 -29.42 -6.73 -3.47
CA ASP A 154 -28.48 -6.40 -4.56
C ASP A 154 -27.05 -6.91 -4.29
N ILE A 155 -26.80 -7.48 -3.11
CA ILE A 155 -25.49 -8.01 -2.72
C ILE A 155 -25.36 -9.51 -3.06
N ASN A 156 -26.42 -10.19 -3.45
CA ASN A 156 -26.46 -11.66 -3.57
C ASN A 156 -26.81 -12.19 -4.97
N GLU A 157 -26.68 -11.42 -6.03
CA GLU A 157 -26.72 -11.97 -7.38
C GLU A 157 -25.33 -12.40 -7.80
N SER A 158 -25.03 -13.68 -7.60
CA SER A 158 -23.95 -14.38 -8.29
C SER A 158 -24.15 -14.26 -9.81
N PRO A 159 -23.10 -13.96 -10.60
CA PRO A 159 -23.22 -13.96 -12.06
C PRO A 159 -23.64 -15.35 -12.51
N LYS A 160 -24.78 -15.43 -13.16
CA LYS A 160 -25.21 -16.65 -13.88
C LYS A 160 -24.25 -16.88 -15.02
N THR A 161 -23.64 -18.06 -15.02
CA THR A 161 -22.80 -18.68 -16.07
C THR A 161 -23.27 -18.43 -17.47
#